data_6d7517b14131de204374956782b9309c
#
_entry.id   6d7517b14131de204374956782b9309c
#
_cell.length_a   1.000
_cell.length_b   1.000
_cell.length_c   1.000
_cell.angle_alpha   90.00
_cell.angle_beta   90.00
_cell.angle_gamma   90.00
#
_symmetry.space_group_name_H-M   'P 1'
#
loop_
_entity.id
_entity.type
_entity.pdbx_description
1 polymer ?
#
loop_
_entity_poly.entity_id
_entity_poly.type
_entity_poly.pdbx_seq_one_letter_code
_entity_poly.pdbx_strand_id
1 'polypeptide(L)'
;MSRGLGDVYKRQAYEARGFDLDKLERDYVNLINEALRDKPEDLAVTIHICRGNFRSTWSSTGGYEPVAEILFGHCNVDGFFLEYDSDRSGGFEPLRFIKDQTVVLGLITSKFPELEDKEAVKARIAEAAKYVPLVQLCLSPQCGFSSTEEGNIMTEEEQWAKVRLVVEIAREVWQDA
;
A
#
# COMPACT_ATOMS: atom_id res chain seq x y z
N MET A 1 -8.31 5.14 -7.67
CA MET A 1 -8.23 5.28 -9.11
C MET A 1 -7.57 4.11 -9.80
N SER A 2 -6.42 3.64 -9.43
CA SER A 2 -5.84 2.38 -9.97
C SER A 2 -6.38 1.10 -9.30
N ARG A 3 -7.50 1.19 -8.60
CA ARG A 3 -8.08 0.06 -7.86
C ARG A 3 -8.33 -1.12 -8.77
N GLY A 4 -7.50 -2.14 -8.67
CA GLY A 4 -7.69 -3.39 -9.35
C GLY A 4 -6.95 -3.59 -10.67
N LEU A 5 -6.07 -2.69 -11.13
CA LEU A 5 -5.22 -2.97 -12.29
C LEU A 5 -4.21 -4.10 -12.00
N GLY A 6 -3.82 -4.30 -10.73
CA GLY A 6 -3.07 -5.47 -10.29
C GLY A 6 -3.92 -6.75 -10.13
N ASP A 7 -5.25 -6.63 -10.11
CA ASP A 7 -6.17 -7.78 -10.02
C ASP A 7 -6.34 -8.43 -11.39
N VAL A 8 -5.95 -9.69 -11.51
CA VAL A 8 -5.96 -10.43 -12.79
C VAL A 8 -7.35 -10.45 -13.42
N TYR A 9 -8.41 -10.65 -12.63
CA TYR A 9 -9.78 -10.69 -13.15
C TYR A 9 -10.24 -9.33 -13.67
N LYS A 10 -9.87 -8.26 -12.98
CA LYS A 10 -10.20 -6.90 -13.42
C LYS A 10 -9.40 -6.51 -14.65
N ARG A 11 -8.10 -6.87 -14.73
CA ARG A 11 -7.30 -6.68 -15.94
C ARG A 11 -7.96 -7.36 -17.14
N GLN A 12 -8.31 -8.64 -17.03
CA GLN A 12 -9.02 -9.39 -18.08
C GLN A 12 -10.35 -8.74 -18.48
N ALA A 13 -11.12 -8.22 -17.51
CA ALA A 13 -12.38 -7.53 -17.81
C ALA A 13 -12.19 -6.21 -18.58
N TYR A 14 -11.12 -5.47 -18.32
CA TYR A 14 -10.77 -4.27 -19.09
C TYR A 14 -10.27 -4.64 -20.50
N GLU A 15 -9.40 -5.63 -20.62
CA GLU A 15 -8.93 -6.14 -21.90
C GLU A 15 -10.08 -6.64 -22.79
N ALA A 16 -11.01 -7.42 -22.21
CA ALA A 16 -12.20 -7.90 -22.92
C ALA A 16 -13.12 -6.76 -23.41
N ARG A 17 -13.03 -5.58 -22.80
CA ARG A 17 -13.72 -4.35 -23.24
C ARG A 17 -12.91 -3.51 -24.20
N GLY A 18 -11.74 -4.02 -24.66
CA GLY A 18 -10.90 -3.35 -25.64
C GLY A 18 -9.98 -2.25 -25.08
N PHE A 19 -9.76 -2.20 -23.77
CA PHE A 19 -8.82 -1.25 -23.19
C PHE A 19 -7.38 -1.76 -23.37
N ASP A 20 -6.50 -0.86 -23.83
CA ASP A 20 -5.05 -1.01 -23.76
C ASP A 20 -4.61 -0.68 -22.32
N LEU A 21 -4.24 -1.72 -21.55
CA LEU A 21 -3.91 -1.57 -20.15
C LEU A 21 -2.62 -0.77 -19.94
N ASP A 22 -1.63 -0.98 -20.76
CA ASP A 22 -0.36 -0.26 -20.65
C ASP A 22 -0.55 1.24 -20.91
N LYS A 23 -1.41 1.57 -21.88
CA LYS A 23 -1.79 2.96 -22.11
C LYS A 23 -2.58 3.53 -20.94
N LEU A 24 -3.54 2.76 -20.42
CA LEU A 24 -4.39 3.19 -19.30
C LEU A 24 -3.57 3.46 -18.03
N GLU A 25 -2.60 2.62 -17.72
CA GLU A 25 -1.71 2.79 -16.58
C GLU A 25 -0.84 4.05 -16.73
N ARG A 26 -0.26 4.26 -17.91
CA ARG A 26 0.49 5.49 -18.22
C ARG A 26 -0.38 6.74 -18.14
N ASP A 27 -1.60 6.68 -18.65
CA ASP A 27 -2.53 7.82 -18.61
C ASP A 27 -2.88 8.20 -17.15
N TYR A 28 -3.08 7.21 -16.26
CA TYR A 28 -3.32 7.47 -14.84
C TYR A 28 -2.12 8.09 -14.13
N VAL A 29 -0.92 7.59 -14.37
CA VAL A 29 0.31 8.15 -13.78
C VAL A 29 0.56 9.56 -14.31
N ASN A 30 0.39 9.79 -15.61
CA ASN A 30 0.53 11.11 -16.22
C ASN A 30 -0.48 12.10 -15.63
N LEU A 31 -1.73 11.69 -15.43
CA LEU A 31 -2.76 12.55 -14.81
C LEU A 31 -2.38 12.96 -13.38
N ILE A 32 -1.85 12.01 -12.59
CA ILE A 32 -1.35 12.30 -11.23
C ILE A 32 -0.18 13.29 -11.31
N ASN A 33 0.80 13.04 -12.17
CA ASN A 33 1.97 13.89 -12.33
C ASN A 33 1.60 15.31 -12.79
N GLU A 34 0.64 15.43 -13.71
CA GLU A 34 0.10 16.73 -14.12
C GLU A 34 -0.57 17.50 -12.97
N ALA A 35 -1.32 16.80 -12.13
CA ALA A 35 -1.95 17.40 -10.95
C ALA A 35 -0.92 17.86 -9.90
N LEU A 36 0.28 17.26 -9.89
CA LEU A 36 1.36 17.58 -8.96
C LEU A 36 2.38 18.56 -9.52
N ARG A 37 2.25 18.99 -10.78
CA ARG A 37 3.26 19.82 -11.47
C ARG A 37 3.66 21.09 -10.68
N ASP A 38 2.68 21.76 -10.13
CA ASP A 38 2.87 23.04 -9.44
C ASP A 38 2.72 22.90 -7.90
N LYS A 39 2.93 21.68 -7.35
CA LYS A 39 2.87 21.49 -5.90
C LYS A 39 4.01 22.28 -5.22
N PRO A 40 3.75 22.92 -4.07
CA PRO A 40 4.82 23.54 -3.26
C PRO A 40 5.91 22.52 -2.88
N GLU A 41 7.16 22.95 -2.81
CA GLU A 41 8.30 22.07 -2.48
C GLU A 41 8.20 21.48 -1.07
N ASP A 42 7.57 22.19 -0.13
CA ASP A 42 7.37 21.78 1.25
C ASP A 42 6.09 20.94 1.46
N LEU A 43 5.32 20.66 0.39
CA LEU A 43 4.13 19.81 0.44
C LEU A 43 4.48 18.35 0.09
N ALA A 44 4.47 17.46 1.07
CA ALA A 44 4.55 16.03 0.82
C ALA A 44 3.19 15.49 0.34
N VAL A 45 3.19 14.84 -0.82
CA VAL A 45 2.00 14.19 -1.39
C VAL A 45 2.22 12.69 -1.51
N THR A 46 1.34 11.93 -0.89
CA THR A 46 1.39 10.48 -0.89
C THR A 46 0.14 9.87 -1.51
N ILE A 47 0.23 8.62 -1.97
CA ILE A 47 -0.89 7.90 -2.53
C ILE A 47 -1.09 6.57 -1.81
N HIS A 48 -2.34 6.26 -1.46
CA HIS A 48 -2.71 4.95 -0.95
C HIS A 48 -3.27 4.07 -2.07
N ILE A 49 -2.69 2.88 -2.23
CA ILE A 49 -3.15 1.88 -3.20
C ILE A 49 -4.07 0.90 -2.49
N CYS A 50 -5.34 1.29 -2.38
CA CYS A 50 -6.35 0.53 -1.66
C CYS A 50 -6.85 -0.68 -2.46
N ARG A 51 -7.02 -1.81 -1.78
CA ARG A 51 -7.61 -3.05 -2.33
C ARG A 51 -9.07 -3.27 -1.93
N GLY A 52 -9.67 -2.29 -1.29
CA GLY A 52 -11.03 -2.31 -0.78
C GLY A 52 -11.08 -2.46 0.74
N ASN A 53 -11.98 -1.73 1.36
CA ASN A 53 -12.20 -1.77 2.81
C ASN A 53 -13.67 -1.45 3.12
N PHE A 54 -14.55 -2.38 2.78
CA PHE A 54 -15.97 -2.30 3.10
C PHE A 54 -16.26 -3.30 4.21
N ARG A 55 -16.57 -2.80 5.42
CA ARG A 55 -16.90 -3.60 6.59
C ARG A 55 -15.99 -4.82 6.75
N SER A 56 -14.68 -4.58 6.89
CA SER A 56 -13.63 -5.60 7.04
C SER A 56 -13.41 -6.53 5.84
N THR A 57 -13.96 -6.21 4.66
CA THR A 57 -13.72 -6.99 3.43
C THR A 57 -12.81 -6.25 2.45
N TRP A 58 -12.34 -6.95 1.45
CA TRP A 58 -11.58 -6.38 0.32
C TRP A 58 -12.25 -6.75 -1.01
N SER A 59 -11.93 -6.02 -2.07
CA SER A 59 -12.51 -6.21 -3.41
C SER A 59 -11.47 -6.57 -4.48
N SER A 60 -10.18 -6.53 -4.16
CA SER A 60 -9.10 -6.78 -5.12
C SER A 60 -8.00 -7.62 -4.52
N THR A 61 -7.46 -8.54 -5.31
CA THR A 61 -6.32 -9.39 -5.00
C THR A 61 -5.25 -9.25 -6.09
N GLY A 62 -4.05 -9.79 -5.86
CA GLY A 62 -2.92 -9.74 -6.78
C GLY A 62 -1.79 -8.84 -6.31
N GLY A 63 -0.57 -9.19 -6.68
CA GLY A 63 0.64 -8.42 -6.36
C GLY A 63 0.70 -7.09 -7.12
N TYR A 64 1.71 -6.28 -6.80
CA TYR A 64 1.94 -5.00 -7.49
C TYR A 64 2.74 -5.16 -8.79
N GLU A 65 3.34 -6.32 -9.05
CA GLU A 65 4.24 -6.56 -10.17
C GLU A 65 3.68 -6.07 -11.53
N PRO A 66 2.40 -6.32 -11.89
CA PRO A 66 1.88 -5.91 -13.20
C PRO A 66 1.85 -4.40 -13.45
N VAL A 67 1.92 -3.58 -12.40
CA VAL A 67 1.82 -2.11 -12.48
C VAL A 67 3.06 -1.40 -11.91
N ALA A 68 3.99 -2.15 -11.34
CA ALA A 68 5.07 -1.60 -10.51
C ALA A 68 5.99 -0.66 -11.28
N GLU A 69 6.42 -1.05 -12.48
CA GLU A 69 7.35 -0.23 -13.28
C GLU A 69 6.75 1.15 -13.60
N ILE A 70 5.49 1.17 -14.03
CA ILE A 70 4.82 2.41 -14.40
C ILE A 70 4.45 3.20 -13.14
N LEU A 71 3.84 2.54 -12.15
CA LEU A 71 3.34 3.21 -10.96
C LEU A 71 4.48 3.71 -10.06
N PHE A 72 5.41 2.84 -9.68
CA PHE A 72 6.49 3.19 -8.74
C PHE A 72 7.63 3.92 -9.44
N GLY A 73 7.93 3.55 -10.70
CA GLY A 73 9.03 4.12 -11.44
C GLY A 73 8.75 5.50 -12.05
N HIS A 74 7.51 5.88 -12.26
CA HIS A 74 7.14 7.09 -13.00
C HIS A 74 6.14 8.02 -12.31
N CYS A 75 5.54 7.62 -11.18
CA CYS A 75 4.65 8.50 -10.43
C CYS A 75 5.44 9.42 -9.49
N ASN A 76 5.25 10.74 -9.63
CA ASN A 76 6.01 11.78 -8.92
C ASN A 76 5.41 12.12 -7.54
N VAL A 77 4.93 11.12 -6.81
CA VAL A 77 4.52 11.27 -5.41
C VAL A 77 5.72 11.11 -4.48
N ASP A 78 5.62 11.66 -3.27
CA ASP A 78 6.67 11.57 -2.26
C ASP A 78 6.63 10.26 -1.49
N GLY A 79 5.51 9.52 -1.56
CA GLY A 79 5.39 8.20 -0.92
C GLY A 79 4.19 7.39 -1.32
N PHE A 80 4.29 6.09 -1.06
CA PHE A 80 3.25 5.10 -1.33
C PHE A 80 2.83 4.39 -0.05
N PHE A 81 1.53 4.36 0.24
CA PHE A 81 0.93 3.50 1.26
C PHE A 81 0.43 2.23 0.58
N LEU A 82 1.08 1.11 0.84
CA LEU A 82 0.86 -0.16 0.16
C LEU A 82 0.31 -1.22 1.12
N GLU A 83 -0.73 -1.94 0.69
CA GLU A 83 -1.31 -3.03 1.47
C GLU A 83 -0.50 -4.32 1.27
N TYR A 84 0.11 -4.81 2.37
CA TYR A 84 0.91 -6.04 2.41
C TYR A 84 0.53 -6.95 3.60
N ASP A 85 -0.69 -6.84 4.11
CA ASP A 85 -1.17 -7.54 5.30
C ASP A 85 -1.45 -9.04 5.11
N SER A 86 -1.40 -9.55 3.88
CA SER A 86 -1.62 -10.97 3.58
C SER A 86 -1.01 -11.38 2.24
N ASP A 87 -0.97 -12.68 1.97
CA ASP A 87 -0.41 -13.29 0.75
C ASP A 87 -1.10 -12.81 -0.55
N ARG A 88 -2.32 -12.24 -0.45
CA ARG A 88 -3.03 -11.67 -1.60
C ARG A 88 -2.29 -10.51 -2.27
N SER A 89 -1.34 -9.89 -1.58
CA SER A 89 -0.55 -8.75 -2.11
C SER A 89 0.73 -9.18 -2.82
N GLY A 90 1.09 -10.46 -2.80
CA GLY A 90 2.34 -10.96 -3.37
C GLY A 90 3.57 -10.59 -2.55
N GLY A 91 4.75 -10.71 -3.15
CA GLY A 91 6.04 -10.38 -2.55
C GLY A 91 6.42 -8.91 -2.68
N PHE A 92 7.65 -8.57 -2.25
CA PHE A 92 8.19 -7.20 -2.24
C PHE A 92 9.05 -6.89 -3.48
N GLU A 93 9.23 -7.82 -4.40
CA GLU A 93 10.00 -7.64 -5.65
C GLU A 93 9.59 -6.38 -6.45
N PRO A 94 8.29 -6.01 -6.48
CA PRO A 94 7.84 -4.79 -7.16
C PRO A 94 8.47 -3.52 -6.63
N LEU A 95 8.92 -3.50 -5.37
CA LEU A 95 9.54 -2.33 -4.74
C LEU A 95 10.89 -1.96 -5.36
N ARG A 96 11.52 -2.83 -6.16
CA ARG A 96 12.75 -2.52 -6.91
C ARG A 96 12.63 -1.32 -7.85
N PHE A 97 11.42 -0.92 -8.21
CA PHE A 97 11.16 0.26 -9.05
C PHE A 97 11.01 1.56 -8.24
N ILE A 98 10.98 1.49 -6.90
CA ILE A 98 11.02 2.67 -6.02
C ILE A 98 12.38 3.35 -6.15
N LYS A 99 12.38 4.68 -6.20
CA LYS A 99 13.58 5.52 -6.26
C LYS A 99 13.80 6.20 -4.91
N ASP A 100 13.29 7.40 -4.76
CA ASP A 100 13.46 8.24 -3.57
C ASP A 100 12.20 8.31 -2.70
N GLN A 101 11.10 7.69 -3.15
CA GLN A 101 9.82 7.75 -2.46
C GLN A 101 9.86 6.95 -1.16
N THR A 102 9.15 7.43 -0.14
CA THR A 102 8.87 6.67 1.06
C THR A 102 7.85 5.56 0.78
N VAL A 103 8.10 4.36 1.30
CA VAL A 103 7.15 3.24 1.22
C VAL A 103 6.61 2.93 2.61
N VAL A 104 5.32 3.12 2.79
CA VAL A 104 4.63 2.77 4.03
C VAL A 104 4.03 1.37 3.85
N LEU A 105 4.62 0.40 4.55
CA LEU A 105 4.24 -1.00 4.51
C LEU A 105 3.02 -1.23 5.40
N GLY A 106 1.87 -1.43 4.79
CA GLY A 106 0.62 -1.79 5.47
C GLY A 106 0.61 -3.27 5.83
N LEU A 107 1.37 -3.67 6.85
CA LEU A 107 1.55 -5.06 7.28
C LEU A 107 0.55 -5.49 8.37
N ILE A 108 -0.09 -4.53 9.03
CA ILE A 108 -1.05 -4.81 10.10
C ILE A 108 -2.46 -4.74 9.51
N THR A 109 -3.20 -5.85 9.57
CA THR A 109 -4.55 -5.87 9.00
C THR A 109 -5.53 -5.02 9.80
N SER A 110 -6.39 -4.28 9.10
CA SER A 110 -7.58 -3.64 9.69
C SER A 110 -8.85 -4.47 9.49
N LYS A 111 -8.75 -5.73 9.07
CA LYS A 111 -9.87 -6.60 8.75
C LYS A 111 -10.31 -7.47 9.93
N PHE A 112 -9.37 -7.86 10.79
CA PHE A 112 -9.58 -8.81 11.88
C PHE A 112 -8.91 -8.29 13.17
N PRO A 113 -9.47 -8.59 14.36
CA PRO A 113 -8.97 -8.08 15.63
C PRO A 113 -7.68 -8.74 16.12
N GLU A 114 -7.37 -9.95 15.66
CA GLU A 114 -6.18 -10.68 16.09
C GLU A 114 -4.92 -9.86 15.81
N LEU A 115 -4.06 -9.75 16.81
CA LEU A 115 -2.76 -9.09 16.66
C LEU A 115 -1.82 -9.97 15.86
N GLU A 116 -1.08 -9.35 14.96
CA GLU A 116 0.01 -9.99 14.21
C GLU A 116 1.17 -10.35 15.15
N ASP A 117 1.88 -11.43 14.81
CA ASP A 117 3.15 -11.76 15.48
C ASP A 117 4.21 -10.70 15.15
N LYS A 118 4.77 -10.10 16.21
CA LYS A 118 5.72 -8.99 16.10
C LYS A 118 6.98 -9.38 15.31
N GLU A 119 7.52 -10.57 15.57
CA GLU A 119 8.72 -11.04 14.90
C GLU A 119 8.45 -11.36 13.42
N ALA A 120 7.27 -11.88 13.10
CA ALA A 120 6.86 -12.09 11.72
C ALA A 120 6.75 -10.75 10.97
N VAL A 121 6.19 -9.71 11.58
CA VAL A 121 6.11 -8.37 10.96
C VAL A 121 7.51 -7.79 10.75
N LYS A 122 8.42 -7.88 11.74
CA LYS A 122 9.81 -7.44 11.59
C LYS A 122 10.54 -8.19 10.48
N ALA A 123 10.33 -9.49 10.36
CA ALA A 123 10.90 -10.29 9.28
C ALA A 123 10.39 -9.81 7.88
N ARG A 124 9.11 -9.44 7.77
CA ARG A 124 8.55 -8.87 6.54
C ARG A 124 9.15 -7.49 6.22
N ILE A 125 9.40 -6.64 7.22
CA ILE A 125 10.10 -5.36 7.02
C ILE A 125 11.55 -5.62 6.52
N ALA A 126 12.26 -6.57 7.12
CA ALA A 126 13.60 -6.94 6.69
C ALA A 126 13.63 -7.53 5.27
N GLU A 127 12.58 -8.22 4.85
CA GLU A 127 12.43 -8.71 3.47
C GLU A 127 12.25 -7.54 2.49
N ALA A 128 11.37 -6.59 2.80
CA ALA A 128 11.17 -5.37 1.99
C ALA A 128 12.45 -4.53 1.89
N ALA A 129 13.26 -4.50 2.97
CA ALA A 129 14.52 -3.77 3.03
C ALA A 129 15.61 -4.33 2.07
N LYS A 130 15.39 -5.47 1.44
CA LYS A 130 16.25 -5.97 0.35
C LYS A 130 16.07 -5.21 -0.96
N TYR A 131 14.95 -4.52 -1.13
CA TYR A 131 14.58 -3.80 -2.36
C TYR A 131 14.60 -2.28 -2.19
N VAL A 132 14.31 -1.79 -0.97
CA VAL A 132 14.26 -0.35 -0.64
C VAL A 132 15.00 -0.14 0.67
N PRO A 133 15.91 0.85 0.78
CA PRO A 133 16.62 1.13 2.02
C PRO A 133 15.68 1.30 3.22
N LEU A 134 16.05 0.76 4.38
CA LEU A 134 15.22 0.81 5.59
C LEU A 134 14.78 2.24 5.97
N VAL A 135 15.63 3.23 5.69
CA VAL A 135 15.33 4.65 5.94
C VAL A 135 14.17 5.20 5.11
N GLN A 136 13.83 4.55 3.99
CA GLN A 136 12.67 4.88 3.16
C GLN A 136 11.42 4.05 3.52
N LEU A 137 11.54 3.08 4.43
CA LEU A 137 10.42 2.22 4.85
C LEU A 137 9.76 2.76 6.12
N CYS A 138 8.44 2.64 6.17
CA CYS A 138 7.61 2.90 7.33
C CYS A 138 6.63 1.75 7.54
N LEU A 139 6.01 1.68 8.71
CA LEU A 139 4.99 0.68 9.05
C LEU A 139 3.63 1.35 9.29
N SER A 140 2.56 0.76 8.80
CA SER A 140 1.19 1.18 9.10
C SER A 140 0.21 0.00 9.11
N PRO A 141 -1.04 0.22 9.56
CA PRO A 141 -2.15 -0.65 9.17
C PRO A 141 -2.34 -0.63 7.65
N GLN A 142 -2.88 -1.73 7.09
CA GLN A 142 -3.02 -1.86 5.64
C GLN A 142 -3.99 -0.84 5.03
N CYS A 143 -5.00 -0.40 5.79
CA CYS A 143 -5.98 0.62 5.41
C CYS A 143 -6.52 1.31 6.67
N GLY A 144 -7.53 2.20 6.54
CA GLY A 144 -8.27 2.72 7.68
C GLY A 144 -9.10 1.64 8.37
N PHE A 145 -9.47 1.89 9.63
CA PHE A 145 -10.28 0.96 10.41
C PHE A 145 -11.78 1.12 10.16
N SER A 146 -12.23 2.26 9.64
CA SER A 146 -13.63 2.51 9.28
C SER A 146 -13.67 3.39 8.04
N SER A 147 -13.66 2.78 6.85
CA SER A 147 -13.58 3.48 5.57
C SER A 147 -14.95 3.83 4.96
N THR A 148 -16.03 3.30 5.54
CA THR A 148 -17.42 3.55 5.12
C THR A 148 -18.34 3.70 6.34
N GLU A 149 -19.58 4.13 6.13
CA GLU A 149 -20.58 4.33 7.20
C GLU A 149 -20.96 3.04 7.92
N GLU A 150 -20.79 1.88 7.26
CA GLU A 150 -21.05 0.56 7.86
C GLU A 150 -19.97 0.18 8.90
N GLY A 151 -18.87 0.93 8.96
CA GLY A 151 -17.82 0.77 9.95
C GLY A 151 -16.95 -0.45 9.74
N ASN A 152 -16.55 -1.06 10.86
CA ASN A 152 -15.67 -2.22 10.94
C ASN A 152 -16.28 -3.25 11.91
N ILE A 153 -15.84 -4.51 11.82
CA ILE A 153 -16.21 -5.56 12.78
C ILE A 153 -15.39 -5.50 14.07
N MET A 154 -14.27 -4.76 14.07
CA MET A 154 -13.42 -4.55 15.26
C MET A 154 -14.00 -3.49 16.18
N THR A 155 -13.79 -3.69 17.48
CA THR A 155 -14.03 -2.69 18.52
C THR A 155 -12.97 -1.57 18.49
N GLU A 156 -13.27 -0.45 19.11
CA GLU A 156 -12.29 0.64 19.28
C GLU A 156 -11.06 0.18 20.07
N GLU A 157 -11.23 -0.67 21.09
CA GLU A 157 -10.12 -1.19 21.89
C GLU A 157 -9.18 -2.08 21.05
N GLU A 158 -9.72 -2.94 20.20
CA GLU A 158 -8.95 -3.77 19.27
C GLU A 158 -8.22 -2.92 18.25
N GLN A 159 -8.85 -1.86 17.74
CA GLN A 159 -8.17 -0.89 16.88
C GLN A 159 -6.97 -0.26 17.59
N TRP A 160 -7.14 0.21 18.83
CA TRP A 160 -6.05 0.80 19.60
C TRP A 160 -4.95 -0.20 19.94
N ALA A 161 -5.29 -1.48 20.13
CA ALA A 161 -4.30 -2.54 20.30
C ALA A 161 -3.43 -2.70 19.03
N LYS A 162 -4.03 -2.68 17.85
CA LYS A 162 -3.30 -2.68 16.56
C LYS A 162 -2.38 -1.47 16.39
N VAL A 163 -2.86 -0.27 16.73
CA VAL A 163 -2.05 0.96 16.64
C VAL A 163 -0.87 0.90 17.63
N ARG A 164 -1.07 0.40 18.84
CA ARG A 164 0.03 0.17 19.80
C ARG A 164 1.06 -0.80 19.26
N LEU A 165 0.63 -1.90 18.64
CA LEU A 165 1.55 -2.87 18.01
C LEU A 165 2.41 -2.21 16.91
N VAL A 166 1.81 -1.37 16.06
CA VAL A 166 2.57 -0.60 15.05
C VAL A 166 3.66 0.25 15.70
N VAL A 167 3.31 1.00 16.77
CA VAL A 167 4.26 1.87 17.47
C VAL A 167 5.38 1.07 18.15
N GLU A 168 5.05 -0.06 18.77
CA GLU A 168 6.05 -0.94 19.39
C GLU A 168 7.05 -1.46 18.37
N ILE A 169 6.56 -2.02 17.24
CA ILE A 169 7.41 -2.53 16.18
C ILE A 169 8.26 -1.41 15.58
N ALA A 170 7.67 -0.24 15.32
CA ALA A 170 8.37 0.89 14.75
C ALA A 170 9.57 1.32 15.64
N ARG A 171 9.38 1.41 16.96
CA ARG A 171 10.45 1.74 17.92
C ARG A 171 11.56 0.70 17.96
N GLU A 172 11.23 -0.58 17.76
CA GLU A 172 12.24 -1.65 17.73
C GLU A 172 13.04 -1.68 16.42
N VAL A 173 12.41 -1.31 15.29
CA VAL A 173 13.04 -1.37 13.97
C VAL A 173 13.83 -0.10 13.65
N TRP A 174 13.28 1.08 13.95
CA TRP A 174 13.88 2.37 13.57
C TRP A 174 14.47 3.15 14.75
N GLN A 175 14.59 2.61 15.93
CA GLN A 175 15.22 3.11 17.17
C GLN A 175 14.95 4.57 17.56
N ASP A 176 14.67 5.45 16.59
CA ASP A 176 14.41 6.89 16.76
C ASP A 176 12.98 7.29 16.33
N ALA A 177 12.06 6.33 16.22
CA ALA A 177 10.68 6.55 15.76
C ALA A 177 9.75 7.04 16.89
#